data_159856066e58a6ae28f42b34b2ec26d9
#
_entry.id   159856066e58a6ae28f42b34b2ec26d9
#
_cell.length_a   1.000
_cell.length_b   1.000
_cell.length_c   1.000
_cell.angle_alpha   90.00
_cell.angle_beta   90.00
_cell.angle_gamma   90.00
#
_symmetry.space_group_name_H-M   'P 1'
#
loop_
_entity.id
_entity.type
_entity.pdbx_description
1 polymer ?
#
loop_
_entity_poly.entity_id
_entity_poly.type
_entity_poly.pdbx_seq_one_letter_code
_entity_poly.pdbx_strand_id
1 'polypeptide(L)'
;MKSILTLITALLIVSASLAQTFKVPPYQKFKLKNGLTVYLMEQHEVPLINISAVFDAGAVQDGTRYGVANMTAEALLFGSSKYTKAQLEEKTEYVGASVDTYAGKEVAKLTASFAVKDQDLLFDIIQDVITKPTFDQAEFDKYKQRQLLQLTQQKESPRGVINSYFNRFVYEGHPYANPLTGTPSSVSAVSASDARQFYQKNYTTDRAAIAIVGDFTTAEMKKRITDLFGNWKTAAATSPALTEPTFSFDKNRVLLVNKDDARETTFLIGGKGITQSNPDFIPVTVVNTILGGRFTSWLNDALRVNSGLTYGAGSRFGTYRKSGTFAISTFTKVSTTTQAIDMALQVLDSLHKTGIDEKTLASAKNYVKADFPPKYESASELSNLLTDMFSLGFDESFINNFQKNVDGLTVAKTRQIIDQYFPKNNLQFVLVGKAETIRDKVKKYGTVTEKEIKADGF
;
A
#
# COMPACT_ATOMS: atom_id res chain seq x y z
N MET A 1 -8.35 -45.96 36.05
CA MET A 1 -7.83 -44.61 36.39
C MET A 1 -6.47 -44.30 35.76
N LYS A 2 -5.45 -45.19 35.84
CA LYS A 2 -4.13 -44.94 35.21
C LYS A 2 -4.17 -44.75 33.71
N SER A 3 -4.99 -45.54 32.98
CA SER A 3 -5.12 -45.44 31.52
C SER A 3 -5.81 -44.13 31.01
N ILE A 4 -6.73 -43.57 31.81
CA ILE A 4 -7.41 -42.29 31.50
C ILE A 4 -6.46 -41.13 31.73
N LEU A 5 -5.61 -41.20 32.79
CA LEU A 5 -4.61 -40.18 33.06
C LEU A 5 -3.54 -40.14 31.99
N THR A 6 -3.13 -41.28 31.44
CA THR A 6 -2.16 -41.36 30.32
C THR A 6 -2.74 -40.80 29.04
N LEU A 7 -4.04 -41.00 28.76
CA LEU A 7 -4.72 -40.45 27.59
C LEU A 7 -4.86 -38.92 27.69
N ILE A 8 -5.17 -38.39 28.85
CA ILE A 8 -5.27 -36.95 29.10
C ILE A 8 -3.90 -36.27 28.98
N THR A 9 -2.83 -36.92 29.46
CA THR A 9 -1.46 -36.42 29.36
C THR A 9 -0.98 -36.45 27.89
N ALA A 10 -1.34 -37.48 27.12
CA ALA A 10 -1.05 -37.54 25.68
C ALA A 10 -1.84 -36.48 24.88
N LEU A 11 -3.11 -36.20 25.23
CA LEU A 11 -3.90 -35.14 24.63
C LEU A 11 -3.34 -33.73 24.94
N LEU A 12 -2.81 -33.51 26.15
CA LEU A 12 -2.17 -32.25 26.55
C LEU A 12 -0.81 -32.01 25.87
N ILE A 13 -0.11 -33.08 25.49
CA ILE A 13 1.17 -32.98 24.77
C ILE A 13 0.91 -32.69 23.25
N VAL A 14 -0.20 -33.17 22.70
CA VAL A 14 -0.59 -32.89 21.31
C VAL A 14 -1.13 -31.45 21.15
N SER A 15 -1.64 -30.84 22.21
CA SER A 15 -2.08 -29.44 22.21
C SER A 15 -0.97 -28.42 22.44
N ALA A 16 0.27 -28.82 22.64
CA ALA A 16 1.43 -27.99 22.37
C ALA A 16 1.64 -27.94 20.83
N SER A 17 0.60 -27.54 20.10
CA SER A 17 0.71 -27.16 18.70
C SER A 17 1.81 -26.13 18.61
N LEU A 18 2.94 -26.55 18.10
CA LEU A 18 4.00 -25.67 17.63
C LEU A 18 3.29 -24.63 16.78
N ALA A 19 3.15 -23.43 17.26
CA ALA A 19 2.76 -22.30 16.43
C ALA A 19 3.81 -22.27 15.29
N GLN A 20 3.45 -22.91 14.18
CA GLN A 20 4.36 -23.11 13.07
C GLN A 20 4.74 -21.73 12.59
N THR A 21 6.00 -21.37 12.75
CA THR A 21 6.52 -20.10 12.25
C THR A 21 6.32 -20.08 10.75
N PHE A 22 5.54 -19.14 10.25
CA PHE A 22 5.40 -18.95 8.82
C PHE A 22 6.78 -18.67 8.22
N LYS A 23 7.11 -19.38 7.13
CA LYS A 23 8.30 -19.16 6.32
C LYS A 23 7.87 -19.06 4.87
N VAL A 24 8.56 -18.23 4.12
CA VAL A 24 8.34 -18.17 2.67
C VAL A 24 8.60 -19.56 2.08
N PRO A 25 7.64 -20.16 1.36
CA PRO A 25 7.85 -21.42 0.70
C PRO A 25 9.03 -21.36 -0.30
N PRO A 26 9.67 -22.48 -0.64
CA PRO A 26 10.77 -22.51 -1.59
C PRO A 26 10.36 -21.90 -2.93
N TYR A 27 11.23 -21.06 -3.50
CA TYR A 27 11.04 -20.44 -4.81
C TYR A 27 12.36 -20.36 -5.58
N GLN A 28 12.27 -20.28 -6.91
CA GLN A 28 13.41 -19.96 -7.75
C GLN A 28 13.38 -18.48 -8.16
N LYS A 29 14.54 -17.82 -8.07
CA LYS A 29 14.76 -16.47 -8.58
C LYS A 29 15.84 -16.48 -9.63
N PHE A 30 15.58 -15.91 -10.80
CA PHE A 30 16.58 -15.76 -11.87
C PHE A 30 16.30 -14.51 -12.71
N LYS A 31 17.29 -14.13 -13.54
CA LYS A 31 17.12 -13.05 -14.51
C LYS A 31 17.14 -13.61 -15.93
N LEU A 32 16.27 -13.12 -16.79
CA LEU A 32 16.34 -13.33 -18.22
C LEU A 32 17.48 -12.50 -18.83
N LYS A 33 17.92 -12.85 -20.04
CA LYS A 33 19.01 -12.13 -20.75
C LYS A 33 18.71 -10.65 -20.97
N ASN A 34 17.43 -10.26 -21.07
CA ASN A 34 16.98 -8.89 -21.22
C ASN A 34 16.89 -8.11 -19.89
N GLY A 35 17.24 -8.74 -18.75
CA GLY A 35 17.24 -8.08 -17.43
C GLY A 35 16.01 -8.32 -16.57
N LEU A 36 14.91 -8.88 -17.12
CA LEU A 36 13.69 -9.15 -16.37
C LEU A 36 13.96 -10.16 -15.24
N THR A 37 13.59 -9.80 -14.02
CA THR A 37 13.66 -10.70 -12.86
C THR A 37 12.42 -11.59 -12.80
N VAL A 38 12.62 -12.88 -12.60
CA VAL A 38 11.54 -13.87 -12.53
C VAL A 38 11.62 -14.62 -11.20
N TYR A 39 10.46 -14.78 -10.55
CA TYR A 39 10.25 -15.63 -9.38
C TYR A 39 9.28 -16.74 -9.74
N LEU A 40 9.60 -17.98 -9.42
CA LEU A 40 8.74 -19.14 -9.61
C LEU A 40 8.58 -19.89 -8.29
N MET A 41 7.34 -20.15 -7.88
CA MET A 41 7.01 -20.89 -6.66
C MET A 41 5.91 -21.90 -6.98
N GLU A 42 6.22 -23.19 -6.81
CA GLU A 42 5.27 -24.28 -7.00
C GLU A 42 4.33 -24.40 -5.82
N GLN A 43 3.03 -24.53 -6.08
CA GLN A 43 1.96 -24.73 -5.11
C GLN A 43 0.90 -25.63 -5.75
N HIS A 44 0.79 -26.89 -5.29
CA HIS A 44 -0.02 -27.93 -5.94
C HIS A 44 -1.35 -28.22 -5.23
N GLU A 45 -1.70 -27.45 -4.17
CA GLU A 45 -2.93 -27.68 -3.42
C GLU A 45 -4.20 -27.34 -4.21
N VAL A 46 -4.11 -26.37 -5.12
CA VAL A 46 -5.22 -25.94 -5.97
C VAL A 46 -4.71 -25.76 -7.41
N PRO A 47 -5.43 -26.23 -8.44
CA PRO A 47 -5.02 -26.14 -9.84
C PRO A 47 -5.17 -24.72 -10.40
N LEU A 48 -4.54 -23.76 -9.76
CA LEU A 48 -4.55 -22.34 -10.13
C LEU A 48 -3.12 -21.84 -10.38
N ILE A 49 -3.01 -20.83 -11.22
CA ILE A 49 -1.79 -20.03 -11.43
C ILE A 49 -2.12 -18.57 -11.07
N ASN A 50 -1.28 -17.97 -10.26
CA ASN A 50 -1.34 -16.55 -9.89
C ASN A 50 -0.08 -15.85 -10.37
N ILE A 51 -0.25 -14.70 -10.99
CA ILE A 51 0.82 -13.89 -11.53
C ILE A 51 0.77 -12.50 -10.90
N SER A 52 1.92 -12.00 -10.50
CA SER A 52 2.13 -10.59 -10.17
C SER A 52 3.30 -10.09 -11.00
N ALA A 53 3.09 -9.09 -11.85
CA ALA A 53 4.15 -8.42 -12.59
C ALA A 53 4.26 -6.96 -12.09
N VAL A 54 5.47 -6.52 -11.79
CA VAL A 54 5.74 -5.19 -11.23
C VAL A 54 6.74 -4.44 -12.10
N PHE A 55 6.47 -3.15 -12.31
CA PHE A 55 7.25 -2.22 -13.11
C PHE A 55 7.53 -0.95 -12.29
N ASP A 56 8.74 -0.39 -12.38
CA ASP A 56 9.10 0.88 -11.71
C ASP A 56 8.44 2.08 -12.42
N ALA A 57 7.12 2.06 -12.48
CA ALA A 57 6.27 2.92 -13.29
C ALA A 57 5.09 3.51 -12.46
N GLY A 58 5.35 3.88 -11.20
CA GLY A 58 4.36 4.49 -10.33
C GLY A 58 4.23 6.01 -10.49
N ALA A 59 3.34 6.61 -9.71
CA ALA A 59 3.04 8.05 -9.75
C ALA A 59 4.24 8.96 -9.45
N VAL A 60 5.28 8.46 -8.80
CA VAL A 60 6.56 9.21 -8.62
C VAL A 60 7.24 9.53 -9.95
N GLN A 61 6.90 8.83 -11.03
CA GLN A 61 7.42 9.04 -12.38
C GLN A 61 6.56 9.97 -13.24
N ASP A 62 5.42 10.47 -12.72
CA ASP A 62 4.48 11.32 -13.45
C ASP A 62 5.09 12.65 -13.94
N GLY A 63 6.17 13.11 -13.29
CA GLY A 63 6.69 14.45 -13.51
C GLY A 63 5.64 15.51 -13.19
N THR A 64 5.23 16.30 -14.18
CA THR A 64 4.17 17.31 -14.05
C THR A 64 2.80 16.83 -14.54
N ARG A 65 2.72 15.63 -15.13
CA ARG A 65 1.48 15.06 -15.70
C ARG A 65 0.83 14.10 -14.70
N TYR A 66 0.41 14.63 -13.57
CA TYR A 66 -0.15 13.81 -12.47
C TYR A 66 -1.27 12.88 -12.97
N GLY A 67 -1.16 11.61 -12.61
CA GLY A 67 -2.10 10.55 -12.97
C GLY A 67 -1.75 9.81 -14.28
N VAL A 68 -0.69 10.22 -15.01
CA VAL A 68 -0.31 9.51 -16.24
C VAL A 68 0.11 8.06 -15.96
N ALA A 69 0.77 7.78 -14.84
CA ALA A 69 1.11 6.41 -14.44
C ALA A 69 -0.14 5.55 -14.25
N ASN A 70 -1.15 6.07 -13.55
CA ASN A 70 -2.42 5.38 -13.35
C ASN A 70 -3.14 5.13 -14.69
N MET A 71 -3.29 6.17 -15.51
CA MET A 71 -3.95 6.04 -16.81
C MET A 71 -3.19 5.10 -17.76
N THR A 72 -1.86 5.02 -17.67
CA THR A 72 -1.05 4.10 -18.45
C THR A 72 -1.24 2.65 -18.00
N ALA A 73 -1.26 2.39 -16.70
CA ALA A 73 -1.50 1.05 -16.17
C ALA A 73 -2.87 0.51 -16.63
N GLU A 74 -3.93 1.30 -16.46
CA GLU A 74 -5.28 0.94 -16.93
C GLU A 74 -5.31 0.71 -18.45
N ALA A 75 -4.60 1.53 -19.21
CA ALA A 75 -4.60 1.47 -20.68
C ALA A 75 -3.86 0.25 -21.26
N LEU A 76 -3.12 -0.53 -20.44
CA LEU A 76 -2.60 -1.83 -20.88
C LEU A 76 -3.73 -2.78 -21.30
N LEU A 77 -4.88 -2.68 -20.65
CA LEU A 77 -6.06 -3.52 -20.91
C LEU A 77 -7.06 -2.89 -21.91
N PHE A 78 -6.75 -1.73 -22.52
CA PHE A 78 -7.63 -1.12 -23.53
C PHE A 78 -7.47 -1.76 -24.91
N GLY A 79 -6.61 -2.73 -25.03
CA GLY A 79 -6.33 -3.53 -26.22
C GLY A 79 -4.85 -3.79 -26.38
N SER A 80 -4.55 -4.82 -27.14
CA SER A 80 -3.19 -5.27 -27.45
C SER A 80 -3.06 -5.56 -28.94
N SER A 81 -1.89 -6.03 -29.38
CA SER A 81 -1.70 -6.34 -30.82
C SER A 81 -2.63 -7.42 -31.34
N LYS A 82 -3.09 -8.34 -30.47
CA LYS A 82 -3.94 -9.47 -30.84
C LYS A 82 -5.41 -9.28 -30.46
N TYR A 83 -5.69 -8.51 -29.43
CA TYR A 83 -6.99 -8.45 -28.79
C TYR A 83 -7.49 -7.03 -28.61
N THR A 84 -8.74 -6.77 -28.98
CA THR A 84 -9.45 -5.57 -28.51
C THR A 84 -9.80 -5.69 -27.04
N LYS A 85 -10.16 -4.58 -26.38
CA LYS A 85 -10.62 -4.61 -24.98
C LYS A 85 -11.79 -5.56 -24.78
N ALA A 86 -12.81 -5.50 -25.63
CA ALA A 86 -13.96 -6.39 -25.54
C ALA A 86 -13.58 -7.87 -25.64
N GLN A 87 -12.62 -8.21 -26.53
CA GLN A 87 -12.12 -9.59 -26.63
C GLN A 87 -11.30 -10.02 -25.41
N LEU A 88 -10.55 -9.12 -24.79
CA LEU A 88 -9.85 -9.41 -23.53
C LEU A 88 -10.86 -9.73 -22.43
N GLU A 89 -11.86 -8.86 -22.24
CA GLU A 89 -12.93 -9.05 -21.26
C GLU A 89 -13.70 -10.35 -21.50
N GLU A 90 -14.20 -10.59 -22.72
CA GLU A 90 -14.94 -11.80 -23.09
C GLU A 90 -14.13 -13.07 -22.81
N LYS A 91 -12.87 -13.12 -23.22
CA LYS A 91 -12.02 -14.30 -23.06
C LYS A 91 -11.67 -14.60 -21.62
N THR A 92 -11.37 -13.59 -20.82
CA THR A 92 -11.04 -13.74 -19.40
C THR A 92 -12.29 -14.12 -18.58
N GLU A 93 -13.42 -13.47 -18.83
CA GLU A 93 -14.69 -13.80 -18.18
C GLU A 93 -15.18 -15.21 -18.53
N TYR A 94 -15.06 -15.63 -19.79
CA TYR A 94 -15.49 -16.96 -20.22
C TYR A 94 -14.82 -18.10 -19.47
N VAL A 95 -13.55 -17.94 -19.10
CA VAL A 95 -12.78 -18.95 -18.35
C VAL A 95 -12.74 -18.67 -16.84
N GLY A 96 -13.41 -17.61 -16.36
CA GLY A 96 -13.41 -17.22 -14.96
C GLY A 96 -12.05 -16.74 -14.46
N ALA A 97 -11.22 -16.19 -15.35
CA ALA A 97 -9.93 -15.60 -14.99
C ALA A 97 -10.06 -14.13 -14.63
N SER A 98 -9.14 -13.63 -13.78
CA SER A 98 -8.95 -12.20 -13.56
C SER A 98 -7.62 -11.75 -14.14
N VAL A 99 -7.61 -10.56 -14.76
CA VAL A 99 -6.41 -9.83 -15.18
C VAL A 99 -6.64 -8.37 -14.85
N ASP A 100 -5.90 -7.84 -13.90
CA ASP A 100 -6.06 -6.49 -13.39
C ASP A 100 -4.76 -5.71 -13.49
N THR A 101 -4.87 -4.40 -13.69
CA THR A 101 -3.72 -3.51 -13.72
C THR A 101 -3.99 -2.26 -12.87
N TYR A 102 -2.95 -1.78 -12.19
CA TYR A 102 -3.03 -0.52 -11.46
C TYR A 102 -1.64 0.09 -11.27
N ALA A 103 -1.59 1.39 -11.04
CA ALA A 103 -0.37 2.05 -10.61
C ALA A 103 -0.49 2.54 -9.16
N GLY A 104 0.49 2.17 -8.35
CA GLY A 104 0.70 2.70 -7.02
C GLY A 104 1.60 3.94 -7.02
N LYS A 105 2.12 4.27 -5.85
CA LYS A 105 3.02 5.41 -5.71
C LYS A 105 4.35 5.19 -6.43
N GLU A 106 4.97 4.03 -6.28
CA GLU A 106 6.31 3.74 -6.81
C GLU A 106 6.31 2.77 -8.00
N VAL A 107 5.33 1.89 -8.07
CA VAL A 107 5.27 0.85 -9.10
C VAL A 107 3.90 0.76 -9.75
N ALA A 108 3.87 0.30 -10.99
CA ALA A 108 2.68 -0.25 -11.61
C ALA A 108 2.71 -1.78 -11.48
N LYS A 109 1.53 -2.39 -11.32
CA LYS A 109 1.36 -3.85 -11.22
C LYS A 109 0.35 -4.35 -12.26
N LEU A 110 0.60 -5.55 -12.75
CA LEU A 110 -0.40 -6.41 -13.37
C LEU A 110 -0.54 -7.65 -12.49
N THR A 111 -1.76 -8.01 -12.11
CA THR A 111 -2.06 -9.24 -11.40
C THR A 111 -2.99 -10.10 -12.23
N ALA A 112 -2.84 -11.42 -12.15
CA ALA A 112 -3.73 -12.35 -12.82
C ALA A 112 -3.92 -13.63 -11.99
N SER A 113 -5.12 -14.21 -12.08
CA SER A 113 -5.46 -15.50 -11.46
C SER A 113 -6.31 -16.31 -12.40
N PHE A 114 -5.95 -17.58 -12.65
CA PHE A 114 -6.63 -18.45 -13.60
C PHE A 114 -6.36 -19.94 -13.35
N ALA A 115 -7.23 -20.77 -13.85
CA ALA A 115 -7.08 -22.23 -13.78
C ALA A 115 -5.95 -22.73 -14.71
N VAL A 116 -5.22 -23.75 -14.27
CA VAL A 116 -4.12 -24.36 -15.03
C VAL A 116 -4.55 -24.80 -16.44
N LYS A 117 -5.80 -25.30 -16.59
CA LYS A 117 -6.34 -25.73 -17.90
C LYS A 117 -6.40 -24.61 -18.94
N ASP A 118 -6.48 -23.34 -18.51
CA ASP A 118 -6.61 -22.17 -19.37
C ASP A 118 -5.27 -21.39 -19.52
N GLN A 119 -4.16 -21.95 -19.02
CA GLN A 119 -2.87 -21.28 -18.94
C GLN A 119 -2.34 -20.78 -20.29
N ASP A 120 -2.58 -21.53 -21.38
CA ASP A 120 -2.06 -21.14 -22.71
C ASP A 120 -2.72 -19.85 -23.20
N LEU A 121 -4.05 -19.73 -23.02
CA LEU A 121 -4.79 -18.52 -23.34
C LEU A 121 -4.32 -17.33 -22.48
N LEU A 122 -4.22 -17.54 -21.16
CA LEU A 122 -3.91 -16.44 -20.25
C LEU A 122 -2.47 -15.94 -20.36
N PHE A 123 -1.51 -16.84 -20.54
CA PHE A 123 -0.14 -16.43 -20.81
C PHE A 123 0.02 -15.69 -22.14
N ASP A 124 -0.74 -16.07 -23.18
CA ASP A 124 -0.76 -15.32 -24.46
C ASP A 124 -1.34 -13.91 -24.27
N ILE A 125 -2.46 -13.78 -23.55
CA ILE A 125 -3.06 -12.47 -23.19
C ILE A 125 -2.08 -11.63 -22.38
N ILE A 126 -1.55 -12.16 -21.27
CA ILE A 126 -0.66 -11.42 -20.36
C ILE A 126 0.59 -10.95 -21.09
N GLN A 127 1.20 -11.82 -21.90
CA GLN A 127 2.36 -11.46 -22.68
C GLN A 127 2.04 -10.33 -23.65
N ASP A 128 0.91 -10.39 -24.38
CA ASP A 128 0.57 -9.41 -25.40
C ASP A 128 0.19 -8.05 -24.79
N VAL A 129 -0.57 -8.02 -23.69
CA VAL A 129 -0.92 -6.76 -22.99
C VAL A 129 0.29 -6.09 -22.33
N ILE A 130 1.25 -6.87 -21.82
CA ILE A 130 2.48 -6.32 -21.24
C ILE A 130 3.43 -5.81 -22.31
N THR A 131 3.59 -6.54 -23.43
CA THR A 131 4.67 -6.25 -24.40
C THR A 131 4.23 -5.46 -25.62
N LYS A 132 2.91 -5.44 -25.93
CA LYS A 132 2.35 -4.83 -27.16
C LYS A 132 1.00 -4.17 -26.91
N PRO A 133 0.84 -3.34 -25.86
CA PRO A 133 -0.42 -2.61 -25.67
C PRO A 133 -0.63 -1.59 -26.82
N THR A 134 -1.88 -1.44 -27.25
CA THR A 134 -2.22 -0.52 -28.34
C THR A 134 -2.53 0.90 -27.87
N PHE A 135 -2.92 1.06 -26.62
CA PHE A 135 -3.41 2.34 -26.08
C PHE A 135 -4.54 2.90 -26.94
N ASP A 136 -5.59 2.10 -27.13
CA ASP A 136 -6.72 2.47 -27.98
C ASP A 136 -7.30 3.82 -27.58
N GLN A 137 -7.42 4.73 -28.54
CA GLN A 137 -7.81 6.13 -28.30
C GLN A 137 -9.25 6.23 -27.78
N ALA A 138 -10.17 5.44 -28.33
CA ALA A 138 -11.58 5.51 -27.94
C ALA A 138 -11.79 4.98 -26.49
N GLU A 139 -11.14 3.87 -26.15
CA GLU A 139 -11.20 3.33 -24.79
C GLU A 139 -10.49 4.26 -23.79
N PHE A 140 -9.39 4.87 -24.20
CA PHE A 140 -8.68 5.86 -23.38
C PHE A 140 -9.55 7.09 -23.08
N ASP A 141 -10.26 7.61 -24.07
CA ASP A 141 -11.15 8.76 -23.89
C ASP A 141 -12.35 8.43 -22.99
N LYS A 142 -12.94 7.24 -23.14
CA LYS A 142 -13.99 6.75 -22.23
C LYS A 142 -13.49 6.64 -20.78
N TYR A 143 -12.29 6.09 -20.59
CA TYR A 143 -11.68 5.99 -19.27
C TYR A 143 -11.41 7.36 -18.66
N LYS A 144 -10.83 8.29 -19.43
CA LYS A 144 -10.57 9.67 -19.00
C LYS A 144 -11.84 10.35 -18.48
N GLN A 145 -12.96 10.24 -19.21
CA GLN A 145 -14.23 10.80 -18.75
C GLN A 145 -14.70 10.19 -17.42
N ARG A 146 -14.63 8.88 -17.26
CA ARG A 146 -14.96 8.20 -16.00
C ARG A 146 -14.05 8.68 -14.87
N GLN A 147 -12.75 8.80 -15.12
CA GLN A 147 -11.77 9.26 -14.14
C GLN A 147 -12.07 10.70 -13.66
N LEU A 148 -12.45 11.60 -14.57
CA LEU A 148 -12.83 12.97 -14.22
C LEU A 148 -14.08 13.00 -13.33
N LEU A 149 -15.07 12.17 -13.62
CA LEU A 149 -16.26 12.02 -12.77
C LEU A 149 -15.90 11.47 -11.39
N GLN A 150 -15.05 10.44 -11.32
CA GLN A 150 -14.58 9.87 -10.05
C GLN A 150 -13.82 10.89 -9.21
N LEU A 151 -12.94 11.69 -9.81
CA LEU A 151 -12.21 12.75 -9.10
C LEU A 151 -13.16 13.81 -8.52
N THR A 152 -14.24 14.14 -9.23
CA THR A 152 -15.27 15.04 -8.71
C THR A 152 -16.04 14.42 -7.55
N GLN A 153 -16.49 13.16 -7.71
CA GLN A 153 -17.22 12.43 -6.67
C GLN A 153 -16.37 12.17 -5.42
N GLN A 154 -15.07 11.91 -5.59
CA GLN A 154 -14.16 11.69 -4.47
C GLN A 154 -14.13 12.89 -3.51
N LYS A 155 -14.24 14.11 -4.03
CA LYS A 155 -14.28 15.35 -3.21
C LYS A 155 -15.55 15.51 -2.40
N GLU A 156 -16.60 14.75 -2.66
CA GLU A 156 -17.79 14.72 -1.81
C GLU A 156 -17.53 13.99 -0.47
N SER A 157 -16.51 13.13 -0.43
CA SER A 157 -16.12 12.40 0.79
C SER A 157 -14.82 12.96 1.38
N PRO A 158 -14.84 13.64 2.54
CA PRO A 158 -13.64 14.05 3.24
C PRO A 158 -12.64 12.91 3.47
N ARG A 159 -13.15 11.71 3.78
CA ARG A 159 -12.32 10.49 3.99
C ARG A 159 -11.67 9.99 2.70
N GLY A 160 -12.31 10.20 1.53
CA GLY A 160 -11.78 9.82 0.23
C GLY A 160 -10.58 10.65 -0.22
N VAL A 161 -10.47 11.90 0.26
CA VAL A 161 -9.43 12.84 -0.22
C VAL A 161 -8.34 13.16 0.79
N ILE A 162 -8.57 12.94 2.09
CA ILE A 162 -7.68 13.43 3.13
C ILE A 162 -6.24 12.89 3.01
N ASN A 163 -6.08 11.63 2.58
CA ASN A 163 -4.74 11.05 2.37
C ASN A 163 -3.98 11.75 1.24
N SER A 164 -4.64 12.21 0.20
CA SER A 164 -4.02 12.96 -0.90
C SER A 164 -3.54 14.32 -0.41
N TYR A 165 -4.38 15.05 0.36
CA TYR A 165 -3.97 16.31 1.01
C TYR A 165 -2.81 16.10 1.98
N PHE A 166 -2.86 15.04 2.80
CA PHE A 166 -1.79 14.73 3.76
C PHE A 166 -0.46 14.44 3.07
N ASN A 167 -0.46 13.57 2.07
CA ASN A 167 0.76 13.27 1.32
C ASN A 167 1.30 14.52 0.61
N ARG A 168 0.42 15.33 0.01
CA ARG A 168 0.81 16.58 -0.63
C ARG A 168 1.44 17.56 0.36
N PHE A 169 0.88 17.66 1.57
CA PHE A 169 1.33 18.57 2.62
C PHE A 169 2.63 18.11 3.27
N VAL A 170 2.80 16.80 3.49
CA VAL A 170 4.01 16.24 4.12
C VAL A 170 5.18 16.16 3.14
N TYR A 171 4.93 15.78 1.89
CA TYR A 171 5.96 15.57 0.88
C TYR A 171 6.12 16.76 -0.08
N GLU A 172 5.76 17.93 0.32
CA GLU A 172 5.81 19.14 -0.49
C GLU A 172 7.10 19.25 -1.33
N GLY A 173 6.95 19.39 -2.66
CA GLY A 173 8.07 19.45 -3.59
C GLY A 173 8.74 18.12 -3.97
N HIS A 174 8.36 17.00 -3.34
CA HIS A 174 8.90 15.67 -3.65
C HIS A 174 7.89 14.83 -4.45
N PRO A 175 8.32 13.92 -5.36
CA PRO A 175 7.41 13.07 -6.14
C PRO A 175 6.44 12.20 -5.31
N TYR A 176 6.73 11.91 -4.06
CA TYR A 176 5.76 11.26 -3.17
C TYR A 176 4.50 12.13 -2.89
N ALA A 177 4.56 13.42 -3.16
CA ALA A 177 3.40 14.30 -3.11
C ALA A 177 2.43 14.12 -4.27
N ASN A 178 2.85 13.50 -5.40
CA ASN A 178 2.04 13.35 -6.59
C ASN A 178 0.73 12.60 -6.28
N PRO A 179 -0.45 13.10 -6.67
CA PRO A 179 -1.70 12.39 -6.50
C PRO A 179 -1.75 11.16 -7.42
N LEU A 180 -2.11 9.99 -6.88
CA LEU A 180 -2.11 8.72 -7.65
C LEU A 180 -2.99 8.78 -8.90
N THR A 181 -4.18 9.33 -8.76
CA THR A 181 -5.20 9.39 -9.80
C THR A 181 -5.21 10.71 -10.56
N GLY A 182 -4.22 11.57 -10.30
CA GLY A 182 -4.14 12.91 -10.91
C GLY A 182 -5.06 13.94 -10.27
N THR A 183 -5.23 15.05 -10.97
CA THR A 183 -6.19 16.11 -10.67
C THR A 183 -7.09 16.32 -11.89
N PRO A 184 -8.27 16.96 -11.77
CA PRO A 184 -9.12 17.24 -12.92
C PRO A 184 -8.37 17.90 -14.08
N SER A 185 -7.55 18.91 -13.81
CA SER A 185 -6.77 19.61 -14.85
C SER A 185 -5.70 18.70 -15.47
N SER A 186 -4.96 17.95 -14.67
CA SER A 186 -3.89 17.08 -15.19
C SER A 186 -4.47 15.92 -16.02
N VAL A 187 -5.53 15.25 -15.53
CA VAL A 187 -6.19 14.15 -16.24
C VAL A 187 -6.81 14.62 -17.56
N SER A 188 -7.44 15.81 -17.58
CA SER A 188 -7.97 16.39 -18.82
C SER A 188 -6.88 16.58 -19.88
N ALA A 189 -5.67 16.93 -19.45
CA ALA A 189 -4.54 17.19 -20.36
C ALA A 189 -3.82 15.92 -20.85
N VAL A 190 -3.90 14.79 -20.13
CA VAL A 190 -3.24 13.53 -20.52
C VAL A 190 -3.92 12.90 -21.73
N SER A 191 -3.13 12.49 -22.73
CA SER A 191 -3.57 11.80 -23.95
C SER A 191 -3.11 10.33 -23.97
N ALA A 192 -3.69 9.52 -24.86
CA ALA A 192 -3.20 8.16 -25.13
C ALA A 192 -1.74 8.14 -25.61
N SER A 193 -1.32 9.20 -26.33
CA SER A 193 0.09 9.38 -26.72
C SER A 193 1.01 9.58 -25.51
N ASP A 194 0.57 10.35 -24.50
CA ASP A 194 1.33 10.54 -23.27
C ASP A 194 1.46 9.23 -22.49
N ALA A 195 0.39 8.45 -22.41
CA ALA A 195 0.41 7.11 -21.79
C ALA A 195 1.36 6.17 -22.53
N ARG A 196 1.36 6.17 -23.86
CA ARG A 196 2.31 5.40 -24.68
C ARG A 196 3.76 5.81 -24.42
N GLN A 197 4.05 7.11 -24.34
CA GLN A 197 5.39 7.63 -24.03
C GLN A 197 5.82 7.24 -22.62
N PHE A 198 4.90 7.33 -21.64
CA PHE A 198 5.16 6.92 -20.28
C PHE A 198 5.48 5.41 -20.19
N TYR A 199 4.71 4.57 -20.90
CA TYR A 199 4.96 3.14 -21.01
C TYR A 199 6.35 2.85 -21.59
N GLN A 200 6.68 3.42 -22.75
CA GLN A 200 7.98 3.21 -23.39
C GLN A 200 9.17 3.59 -22.51
N LYS A 201 8.99 4.61 -21.66
CA LYS A 201 10.03 5.10 -20.76
C LYS A 201 10.18 4.28 -19.48
N ASN A 202 9.09 3.78 -18.91
CA ASN A 202 9.08 3.27 -17.54
C ASN A 202 8.80 1.75 -17.42
N TYR A 203 8.16 1.13 -18.44
CA TYR A 203 7.93 -0.32 -18.43
C TYR A 203 9.13 -1.04 -19.06
N THR A 204 10.24 -1.08 -18.33
CA THR A 204 11.53 -1.60 -18.81
C THR A 204 11.88 -2.89 -18.08
N THR A 205 12.50 -3.83 -18.80
CA THR A 205 12.82 -5.18 -18.28
C THR A 205 13.84 -5.17 -17.16
N ASP A 206 14.76 -4.21 -17.16
CA ASP A 206 15.81 -4.05 -16.16
C ASP A 206 15.29 -3.57 -14.78
N ARG A 207 14.07 -2.97 -14.77
CA ARG A 207 13.36 -2.49 -13.58
C ARG A 207 12.01 -3.17 -13.35
N ALA A 208 11.88 -4.41 -13.83
CA ALA A 208 10.67 -5.20 -13.71
C ALA A 208 10.93 -6.56 -13.09
N ALA A 209 9.89 -7.08 -12.44
CA ALA A 209 9.87 -8.46 -12.00
C ALA A 209 8.52 -9.10 -12.30
N ILE A 210 8.52 -10.42 -12.56
CA ILE A 210 7.33 -11.24 -12.66
C ILE A 210 7.45 -12.38 -11.66
N ALA A 211 6.45 -12.55 -10.82
CA ALA A 211 6.29 -13.69 -9.92
C ALA A 211 5.13 -14.55 -10.39
N ILE A 212 5.34 -15.85 -10.47
CA ILE A 212 4.34 -16.85 -10.79
C ILE A 212 4.30 -17.86 -9.64
N VAL A 213 3.11 -18.04 -9.06
CA VAL A 213 2.88 -18.96 -7.96
C VAL A 213 1.66 -19.83 -8.30
N GLY A 214 1.80 -21.15 -8.19
CA GLY A 214 0.69 -22.06 -8.47
C GLY A 214 1.10 -23.45 -8.90
N ASP A 215 0.16 -24.14 -9.51
CA ASP A 215 0.30 -25.54 -9.91
C ASP A 215 0.97 -25.66 -11.29
N PHE A 216 2.27 -25.84 -11.27
CA PHE A 216 3.14 -26.06 -12.43
C PHE A 216 4.47 -26.68 -12.01
N THR A 217 5.24 -27.22 -12.96
CA THR A 217 6.64 -27.57 -12.71
C THR A 217 7.55 -26.38 -13.03
N THR A 218 8.52 -26.11 -12.15
CA THR A 218 9.47 -25.00 -12.31
C THR A 218 10.22 -25.05 -13.63
N ALA A 219 10.61 -26.25 -14.10
CA ALA A 219 11.36 -26.41 -15.34
C ALA A 219 10.53 -25.98 -16.57
N GLU A 220 9.26 -26.40 -16.66
CA GLU A 220 8.36 -26.05 -17.74
C GLU A 220 8.00 -24.56 -17.71
N MET A 221 7.68 -24.02 -16.52
CA MET A 221 7.35 -22.62 -16.37
C MET A 221 8.53 -21.71 -16.69
N LYS A 222 9.75 -22.08 -16.28
CA LYS A 222 10.97 -21.35 -16.65
C LYS A 222 11.17 -21.28 -18.16
N LYS A 223 10.96 -22.40 -18.85
CA LYS A 223 11.01 -22.43 -20.33
C LYS A 223 9.94 -21.52 -20.91
N ARG A 224 8.68 -21.64 -20.48
CA ARG A 224 7.54 -20.85 -20.96
C ARG A 224 7.82 -19.34 -20.81
N ILE A 225 8.23 -18.89 -19.62
CA ILE A 225 8.50 -17.46 -19.38
C ILE A 225 9.71 -16.96 -20.21
N THR A 226 10.71 -17.81 -20.40
CA THR A 226 11.85 -17.47 -21.25
C THR A 226 11.41 -17.29 -22.71
N ASP A 227 10.56 -18.18 -23.23
CA ASP A 227 10.05 -18.12 -24.60
C ASP A 227 9.16 -16.88 -24.81
N LEU A 228 8.28 -16.54 -23.83
CA LEU A 228 7.34 -15.42 -23.90
C LEU A 228 8.01 -14.05 -23.75
N PHE A 229 8.92 -13.91 -22.79
CA PHE A 229 9.47 -12.60 -22.41
C PHE A 229 10.96 -12.42 -22.72
N GLY A 230 11.69 -13.49 -23.07
CA GLY A 230 13.14 -13.40 -23.30
C GLY A 230 13.54 -12.48 -24.45
N ASN A 231 12.66 -12.34 -25.45
CA ASN A 231 12.86 -11.47 -26.58
C ASN A 231 12.19 -10.09 -26.44
N TRP A 232 11.55 -9.83 -25.30
CA TRP A 232 10.97 -8.51 -25.05
C TRP A 232 12.09 -7.49 -24.86
N LYS A 233 12.23 -6.63 -25.87
CA LYS A 233 13.24 -5.56 -25.89
C LYS A 233 12.61 -4.25 -25.43
N THR A 234 13.22 -3.66 -24.44
CA THR A 234 12.88 -2.30 -23.97
C THR A 234 14.14 -1.44 -24.04
N ALA A 235 13.98 -0.14 -24.14
CA ALA A 235 15.09 0.79 -23.89
C ALA A 235 15.54 0.64 -22.43
N ALA A 236 16.79 0.96 -22.13
CA ALA A 236 17.22 1.08 -20.74
C ALA A 236 16.42 2.20 -20.05
N ALA A 237 16.08 1.98 -18.78
CA ALA A 237 15.33 2.97 -18.01
C ALA A 237 16.11 4.30 -17.92
N THR A 238 15.48 5.38 -18.34
CA THR A 238 16.06 6.74 -18.30
C THR A 238 15.48 7.60 -17.17
N SER A 239 14.50 7.08 -16.43
CA SER A 239 13.92 7.82 -15.31
C SER A 239 14.95 8.01 -14.20
N PRO A 240 15.04 9.22 -13.61
CA PRO A 240 15.93 9.47 -12.48
C PRO A 240 15.64 8.51 -11.32
N ALA A 241 16.69 8.15 -10.60
CA ALA A 241 16.55 7.41 -9.35
C ALA A 241 15.76 8.28 -8.34
N LEU A 242 14.78 7.66 -7.68
CA LEU A 242 14.02 8.32 -6.62
C LEU A 242 14.95 8.62 -5.43
N THR A 243 15.00 9.86 -5.02
CA THR A 243 15.81 10.32 -3.87
C THR A 243 15.01 10.21 -2.56
N GLU A 244 15.68 10.36 -1.42
CA GLU A 244 14.99 10.52 -0.15
C GLU A 244 14.39 11.93 -0.05
N PRO A 245 13.16 12.09 0.44
CA PRO A 245 12.59 13.41 0.66
C PRO A 245 13.29 14.13 1.82
N THR A 246 13.55 15.40 1.63
CA THR A 246 13.97 16.28 2.71
C THR A 246 12.73 16.90 3.33
N PHE A 247 12.51 16.67 4.63
CA PHE A 247 11.42 17.27 5.37
C PHE A 247 11.88 18.59 5.96
N SER A 248 11.30 19.72 5.51
CA SER A 248 11.69 21.08 5.91
C SER A 248 10.81 21.67 7.01
N PHE A 249 9.85 20.91 7.56
CA PHE A 249 9.00 21.43 8.62
C PHE A 249 9.68 21.29 9.99
N ASP A 250 9.93 22.43 10.61
CA ASP A 250 10.56 22.63 11.92
C ASP A 250 9.53 22.98 13.02
N LYS A 251 8.25 23.05 12.67
CA LYS A 251 7.13 23.40 13.54
C LYS A 251 5.84 22.68 13.13
N ASN A 252 4.88 22.75 14.02
CA ASN A 252 3.52 22.30 13.72
C ASN A 252 2.89 23.17 12.64
N ARG A 253 2.25 22.55 11.66
CA ARG A 253 1.50 23.22 10.59
C ARG A 253 0.11 22.60 10.47
N VAL A 254 -0.85 23.40 10.08
CA VAL A 254 -2.25 22.97 9.88
C VAL A 254 -2.67 23.28 8.45
N LEU A 255 -3.07 22.27 7.69
CA LEU A 255 -3.81 22.43 6.45
C LEU A 255 -5.31 22.23 6.73
N LEU A 256 -6.07 23.30 6.61
CA LEU A 256 -7.52 23.28 6.75
C LEU A 256 -8.16 23.28 5.35
N VAL A 257 -8.80 22.18 4.99
CA VAL A 257 -9.51 22.04 3.70
C VAL A 257 -11.00 22.30 3.97
N ASN A 258 -11.50 23.38 3.40
CA ASN A 258 -12.89 23.79 3.59
C ASN A 258 -13.85 22.96 2.75
N LYS A 259 -14.87 22.39 3.40
CA LYS A 259 -16.08 21.82 2.81
C LYS A 259 -17.28 22.38 3.56
N ASP A 260 -17.96 23.35 2.94
CA ASP A 260 -19.01 24.19 3.58
C ASP A 260 -20.16 23.37 4.17
N ASP A 261 -20.55 22.29 3.49
CA ASP A 261 -21.65 21.41 3.87
C ASP A 261 -21.21 20.25 4.77
N ALA A 262 -19.93 20.21 5.21
CA ALA A 262 -19.45 19.16 6.08
C ALA A 262 -20.14 19.17 7.45
N ARG A 263 -20.66 18.01 7.84
CA ARG A 263 -21.22 17.75 9.18
C ARG A 263 -20.20 17.16 10.14
N GLU A 264 -19.12 16.61 9.58
CA GLU A 264 -18.01 15.99 10.28
C GLU A 264 -16.70 16.66 9.87
N THR A 265 -15.72 16.63 10.76
CA THR A 265 -14.33 16.92 10.44
C THR A 265 -13.57 15.61 10.40
N THR A 266 -12.97 15.29 9.26
CA THR A 266 -11.98 14.21 9.12
C THR A 266 -10.60 14.82 9.28
N PHE A 267 -9.71 14.17 10.06
CA PHE A 267 -8.35 14.68 10.21
C PHE A 267 -7.28 13.61 10.28
N LEU A 268 -6.10 14.01 9.85
CA LEU A 268 -4.83 13.28 10.02
C LEU A 268 -3.86 14.16 10.81
N ILE A 269 -3.16 13.53 11.76
CA ILE A 269 -2.10 14.17 12.56
C ILE A 269 -0.87 13.29 12.46
N GLY A 270 0.24 13.82 11.95
CA GLY A 270 1.43 12.99 11.82
C GLY A 270 2.61 13.71 11.20
N GLY A 271 3.39 12.98 10.41
CA GLY A 271 4.59 13.50 9.78
C GLY A 271 5.46 12.41 9.17
N LYS A 272 6.79 12.58 9.29
CA LYS A 272 7.76 11.59 8.81
C LYS A 272 7.55 10.24 9.50
N GLY A 273 7.56 9.17 8.71
CA GLY A 273 7.56 7.78 9.16
C GLY A 273 8.87 7.08 8.80
N ILE A 274 8.79 5.79 8.49
CA ILE A 274 9.93 4.92 8.18
C ILE A 274 9.77 4.26 6.81
N THR A 275 10.87 3.77 6.25
CA THR A 275 10.86 2.92 5.06
C THR A 275 10.44 1.48 5.40
N GLN A 276 10.01 0.72 4.41
CA GLN A 276 9.72 -0.72 4.57
C GLN A 276 10.96 -1.52 4.96
N SER A 277 12.13 -1.13 4.45
CA SER A 277 13.41 -1.80 4.72
C SER A 277 14.08 -1.36 6.04
N ASN A 278 13.43 -0.50 6.85
CA ASN A 278 13.99 -0.08 8.12
C ASN A 278 14.10 -1.30 9.07
N PRO A 279 15.28 -1.54 9.72
CA PRO A 279 15.46 -2.68 10.62
C PRO A 279 14.52 -2.68 11.82
N ASP A 280 14.03 -1.51 12.24
CA ASP A 280 13.06 -1.37 13.32
C ASP A 280 11.58 -1.43 12.83
N PHE A 281 11.32 -1.80 11.57
CA PHE A 281 9.95 -1.86 11.03
C PHE A 281 9.03 -2.76 11.86
N ILE A 282 9.48 -3.96 12.23
CA ILE A 282 8.69 -4.90 13.04
C ILE A 282 8.46 -4.36 14.46
N PRO A 283 9.46 -3.88 15.22
CA PRO A 283 9.26 -3.15 16.46
C PRO A 283 8.28 -1.99 16.37
N VAL A 284 8.38 -1.15 15.32
CA VAL A 284 7.46 -0.03 15.08
C VAL A 284 6.04 -0.54 14.86
N THR A 285 5.87 -1.63 14.10
CA THR A 285 4.55 -2.25 13.87
C THR A 285 3.90 -2.72 15.17
N VAL A 286 4.66 -3.36 16.07
CA VAL A 286 4.15 -3.81 17.38
C VAL A 286 3.73 -2.62 18.25
N VAL A 287 4.56 -1.58 18.35
CA VAL A 287 4.23 -0.36 19.12
C VAL A 287 3.01 0.34 18.51
N ASN A 288 2.96 0.48 17.18
CA ASN A 288 1.81 1.09 16.51
C ASN A 288 0.51 0.30 16.71
N THR A 289 0.59 -1.03 16.81
CA THR A 289 -0.58 -1.88 17.12
C THR A 289 -1.20 -1.50 18.46
N ILE A 290 -0.39 -1.11 19.44
CA ILE A 290 -0.86 -0.63 20.76
C ILE A 290 -1.48 0.75 20.62
N LEU A 291 -0.81 1.69 19.95
CA LEU A 291 -1.27 3.06 19.81
C LEU A 291 -2.58 3.15 19.02
N GLY A 292 -2.63 2.56 17.81
CA GLY A 292 -3.78 2.75 16.92
C GLY A 292 -3.95 1.68 15.85
N GLY A 293 -3.13 0.60 15.83
CA GLY A 293 -3.12 -0.38 14.74
C GLY A 293 -4.12 -1.54 14.91
N ARG A 294 -4.90 -1.60 16.00
CA ARG A 294 -5.93 -2.62 16.24
C ARG A 294 -7.20 -2.01 16.84
N PHE A 295 -8.29 -2.77 16.83
CA PHE A 295 -9.57 -2.30 17.38
C PHE A 295 -9.49 -1.94 18.87
N THR A 296 -8.75 -2.69 19.67
CA THR A 296 -8.51 -2.44 21.10
C THR A 296 -7.24 -1.61 21.34
N SER A 297 -6.97 -0.65 20.47
CA SER A 297 -5.82 0.26 20.60
C SER A 297 -6.16 1.46 21.49
N TRP A 298 -5.14 2.10 22.04
CA TRP A 298 -5.31 3.24 22.93
C TRP A 298 -6.11 4.40 22.30
N LEU A 299 -5.86 4.70 21.02
CA LEU A 299 -6.62 5.73 20.29
C LEU A 299 -8.10 5.37 20.17
N ASN A 300 -8.40 4.11 19.81
CA ASN A 300 -9.78 3.69 19.63
C ASN A 300 -10.51 3.62 20.98
N ASP A 301 -9.85 3.12 22.02
CA ASP A 301 -10.40 3.08 23.37
C ASP A 301 -10.71 4.50 23.89
N ALA A 302 -9.79 5.45 23.74
CA ALA A 302 -9.97 6.82 24.20
C ALA A 302 -11.07 7.56 23.42
N LEU A 303 -10.98 7.58 22.07
CA LEU A 303 -11.84 8.43 21.24
C LEU A 303 -13.19 7.79 20.93
N ARG A 304 -13.26 6.45 20.86
CA ARG A 304 -14.51 5.75 20.54
C ARG A 304 -15.20 5.21 21.78
N VAL A 305 -14.51 4.33 22.53
CA VAL A 305 -15.16 3.57 23.60
C VAL A 305 -15.46 4.46 24.80
N ASN A 306 -14.48 5.23 25.27
CA ASN A 306 -14.61 6.00 26.51
C ASN A 306 -15.27 7.35 26.32
N SER A 307 -15.06 8.02 25.16
CA SER A 307 -15.58 9.38 24.94
C SER A 307 -16.72 9.49 23.93
N GLY A 308 -16.93 8.48 23.08
CA GLY A 308 -17.96 8.50 22.04
C GLY A 308 -17.77 9.61 20.99
N LEU A 309 -16.56 10.14 20.84
CA LEU A 309 -16.25 11.24 19.90
C LEU A 309 -16.25 10.81 18.44
N THR A 310 -16.01 9.53 18.19
CA THR A 310 -15.89 8.94 16.83
C THR A 310 -16.41 7.52 16.80
N TYR A 311 -16.62 6.98 15.60
CA TYR A 311 -16.85 5.54 15.36
C TYR A 311 -15.56 4.75 15.19
N GLY A 312 -14.39 5.41 15.11
CA GLY A 312 -13.11 4.75 15.02
C GLY A 312 -11.95 5.75 14.93
N ALA A 313 -10.87 5.42 15.65
CA ALA A 313 -9.61 6.14 15.59
C ALA A 313 -8.46 5.14 15.49
N GLY A 314 -7.44 5.49 14.75
CA GLY A 314 -6.28 4.61 14.57
C GLY A 314 -5.02 5.37 14.22
N SER A 315 -3.91 4.63 14.14
CA SER A 315 -2.65 5.14 13.60
C SER A 315 -2.00 4.12 12.69
N ARG A 316 -1.22 4.61 11.72
CA ARG A 316 -0.47 3.75 10.82
C ARG A 316 0.82 4.38 10.35
N PHE A 317 1.77 3.53 9.98
CA PHE A 317 2.92 3.89 9.18
C PHE A 317 2.65 3.49 7.73
N GLY A 318 2.63 4.48 6.84
CA GLY A 318 2.66 4.25 5.39
C GLY A 318 4.11 4.21 4.97
N THR A 319 4.53 3.13 4.29
CA THR A 319 5.94 2.91 3.94
C THR A 319 6.15 2.92 2.44
N TYR A 320 7.29 3.45 2.04
CA TYR A 320 7.79 3.48 0.68
C TYR A 320 9.24 3.02 0.67
N ARG A 321 9.82 2.87 -0.53
CA ARG A 321 11.22 2.46 -0.73
C ARG A 321 12.22 3.45 -0.12
N LYS A 322 11.93 4.75 -0.22
CA LYS A 322 12.83 5.84 0.22
C LYS A 322 12.29 6.69 1.34
N SER A 323 11.09 6.42 1.84
CA SER A 323 10.45 7.22 2.88
C SER A 323 9.28 6.48 3.53
N GLY A 324 8.59 7.19 4.39
CA GLY A 324 7.31 6.79 4.95
C GLY A 324 6.64 7.95 5.68
N THR A 325 5.40 7.74 6.06
CA THR A 325 4.62 8.65 6.90
C THR A 325 4.11 7.93 8.13
N PHE A 326 4.01 8.64 9.24
CA PHE A 326 3.19 8.27 10.38
C PHE A 326 1.94 9.15 10.39
N ALA A 327 0.77 8.59 10.64
CA ALA A 327 -0.45 9.37 10.81
C ALA A 327 -1.42 8.73 11.79
N ILE A 328 -1.94 9.53 12.73
CA ILE A 328 -3.16 9.27 13.48
C ILE A 328 -4.32 9.73 12.61
N SER A 329 -5.36 8.93 12.48
CA SER A 329 -6.53 9.22 11.64
C SER A 329 -7.83 9.00 12.40
N THR A 330 -8.77 9.95 12.28
CA THR A 330 -10.13 9.80 12.77
C THR A 330 -11.04 10.85 12.12
N PHE A 331 -12.31 10.81 12.48
CA PHE A 331 -13.31 11.81 12.14
C PHE A 331 -14.24 12.01 13.34
N THR A 332 -14.87 13.16 13.40
CA THR A 332 -15.77 13.53 14.51
C THR A 332 -16.78 14.59 14.03
N LYS A 333 -17.81 14.86 14.80
CA LYS A 333 -18.72 16.00 14.53
C LYS A 333 -17.90 17.29 14.49
N VAL A 334 -18.30 18.25 13.64
CA VAL A 334 -17.61 19.56 13.54
C VAL A 334 -17.49 20.25 14.90
N SER A 335 -18.51 20.15 15.74
CA SER A 335 -18.52 20.77 17.07
C SER A 335 -17.49 20.20 18.06
N THR A 336 -17.07 18.94 17.87
CA THR A 336 -16.15 18.22 18.76
C THR A 336 -14.74 18.07 18.18
N THR A 337 -14.44 18.76 17.06
CA THR A 337 -13.16 18.65 16.35
C THR A 337 -11.95 18.84 17.26
N THR A 338 -11.91 19.95 18.02
CA THR A 338 -10.74 20.21 18.91
C THR A 338 -10.68 19.24 20.08
N GLN A 339 -11.81 18.81 20.62
CA GLN A 339 -11.83 17.80 21.68
C GLN A 339 -11.23 16.47 21.20
N ALA A 340 -11.56 16.03 19.99
CA ALA A 340 -11.00 14.80 19.41
C ALA A 340 -9.51 14.93 19.10
N ILE A 341 -9.06 16.10 18.59
CA ILE A 341 -7.64 16.38 18.37
C ILE A 341 -6.87 16.36 19.68
N ASP A 342 -7.34 17.11 20.70
CA ASP A 342 -6.69 17.20 22.01
C ASP A 342 -6.57 15.80 22.65
N MET A 343 -7.61 14.98 22.56
CA MET A 343 -7.60 13.61 23.07
C MET A 343 -6.62 12.70 22.31
N ALA A 344 -6.55 12.80 20.98
CA ALA A 344 -5.58 12.06 20.17
C ALA A 344 -4.14 12.45 20.56
N LEU A 345 -3.88 13.72 20.77
CA LEU A 345 -2.57 14.22 21.23
C LEU A 345 -2.24 13.76 22.66
N GLN A 346 -3.23 13.71 23.57
CA GLN A 346 -3.05 13.17 24.91
C GLN A 346 -2.66 11.69 24.89
N VAL A 347 -3.28 10.89 24.01
CA VAL A 347 -2.93 9.47 23.86
C VAL A 347 -1.50 9.32 23.33
N LEU A 348 -1.12 10.11 22.33
CA LEU A 348 0.25 10.12 21.80
C LEU A 348 1.27 10.57 22.88
N ASP A 349 0.95 11.59 23.64
CA ASP A 349 1.78 12.07 24.76
C ASP A 349 1.90 11.01 25.88
N SER A 350 0.82 10.29 26.18
CA SER A 350 0.83 9.17 27.13
C SER A 350 1.75 8.04 26.68
N LEU A 351 1.78 7.72 25.37
CA LEU A 351 2.72 6.74 24.81
C LEU A 351 4.17 7.12 25.13
N HIS A 352 4.52 8.39 25.02
CA HIS A 352 5.84 8.91 25.35
C HIS A 352 6.14 8.99 26.84
N LYS A 353 5.19 9.44 27.66
CA LYS A 353 5.38 9.66 29.09
C LYS A 353 5.37 8.34 29.88
N THR A 354 4.35 7.54 29.66
CA THR A 354 4.12 6.31 30.41
C THR A 354 4.89 5.12 29.82
N GLY A 355 4.97 5.06 28.48
CA GLY A 355 5.53 3.92 27.76
C GLY A 355 4.56 2.72 27.78
N ILE A 356 5.10 1.56 27.49
CA ILE A 356 4.35 0.31 27.35
C ILE A 356 4.80 -0.64 28.45
N ASP A 357 3.85 -1.24 29.17
CA ASP A 357 4.13 -2.28 30.18
C ASP A 357 4.25 -3.67 29.54
N GLU A 358 4.76 -4.64 30.31
CA GLU A 358 4.96 -6.03 29.86
C GLU A 358 3.65 -6.69 29.40
N LYS A 359 2.54 -6.47 30.09
CA LYS A 359 1.24 -7.07 29.76
C LYS A 359 0.70 -6.55 28.42
N THR A 360 0.77 -5.23 28.22
CA THR A 360 0.35 -4.57 26.99
C THR A 360 1.23 -5.01 25.82
N LEU A 361 2.56 -5.08 26.03
CA LEU A 361 3.51 -5.56 25.02
C LEU A 361 3.23 -7.01 24.63
N ALA A 362 3.03 -7.90 25.62
CA ALA A 362 2.72 -9.32 25.38
C ALA A 362 1.43 -9.48 24.55
N SER A 363 0.39 -8.71 24.89
CA SER A 363 -0.87 -8.69 24.12
C SER A 363 -0.66 -8.26 22.66
N ALA A 364 0.13 -7.20 22.42
CA ALA A 364 0.41 -6.72 21.08
C ALA A 364 1.25 -7.70 20.26
N LYS A 365 2.27 -8.32 20.88
CA LYS A 365 3.07 -9.37 20.25
C LYS A 365 2.20 -10.54 19.79
N ASN A 366 1.30 -11.02 20.63
CA ASN A 366 0.40 -12.12 20.29
C ASN A 366 -0.53 -11.73 19.14
N TYR A 367 -1.09 -10.52 19.15
CA TYR A 367 -1.92 -10.01 18.08
C TYR A 367 -1.16 -9.97 16.75
N VAL A 368 0.03 -9.35 16.73
CA VAL A 368 0.84 -9.17 15.51
C VAL A 368 1.31 -10.51 14.95
N LYS A 369 1.68 -11.47 15.82
CA LYS A 369 2.05 -12.83 15.41
C LYS A 369 0.87 -13.61 14.80
N ALA A 370 -0.34 -13.45 15.35
CA ALA A 370 -1.53 -14.11 14.85
C ALA A 370 -2.02 -13.49 13.51
N ASP A 371 -1.87 -12.19 13.33
CA ASP A 371 -2.28 -11.45 12.14
C ASP A 371 -1.30 -11.61 10.94
N PHE A 372 -0.12 -12.16 11.18
CA PHE A 372 0.93 -12.22 10.16
C PHE A 372 0.78 -13.39 9.16
N PRO A 373 0.61 -14.67 9.57
CA PRO A 373 0.53 -15.78 8.64
C PRO A 373 -0.62 -15.66 7.63
N PRO A 374 -1.85 -15.26 8.02
CA PRO A 374 -2.97 -15.14 7.08
C PRO A 374 -2.72 -14.22 5.88
N LYS A 375 -1.76 -13.30 6.00
CA LYS A 375 -1.36 -12.38 4.91
C LYS A 375 -0.60 -13.05 3.77
N TYR A 376 -0.24 -14.34 3.91
CA TYR A 376 0.60 -15.06 2.96
C TYR A 376 0.09 -16.50 2.73
N GLU A 377 -1.19 -16.75 2.96
CA GLU A 377 -1.77 -18.09 2.83
C GLU A 377 -2.12 -18.44 1.37
N SER A 378 -2.53 -17.45 0.58
CA SER A 378 -2.92 -17.71 -0.81
C SER A 378 -1.76 -17.56 -1.79
N ALA A 379 -1.82 -18.31 -2.89
CA ALA A 379 -0.85 -18.19 -3.99
C ALA A 379 -0.82 -16.78 -4.58
N SER A 380 -1.95 -16.06 -4.59
CA SER A 380 -2.02 -14.65 -5.01
C SER A 380 -1.21 -13.75 -4.08
N GLU A 381 -1.35 -13.91 -2.76
CA GLU A 381 -0.59 -13.12 -1.78
C GLU A 381 0.90 -13.44 -1.82
N LEU A 382 1.27 -14.71 -2.04
CA LEU A 382 2.66 -15.12 -2.23
C LEU A 382 3.25 -14.51 -3.51
N SER A 383 2.50 -14.45 -4.62
CA SER A 383 2.97 -13.79 -5.84
C SER A 383 3.21 -12.29 -5.63
N ASN A 384 2.33 -11.63 -4.87
CA ASN A 384 2.52 -10.23 -4.48
C ASN A 384 3.71 -10.04 -3.54
N LEU A 385 3.89 -10.92 -2.55
CA LEU A 385 5.06 -10.89 -1.65
C LEU A 385 6.37 -10.93 -2.44
N LEU A 386 6.51 -11.84 -3.40
CA LEU A 386 7.73 -11.97 -4.21
C LEU A 386 8.02 -10.70 -5.03
N THR A 387 6.99 -10.05 -5.57
CA THR A 387 7.17 -8.77 -6.27
C THR A 387 7.37 -7.60 -5.32
N ASP A 388 6.83 -7.63 -4.10
CA ASP A 388 7.08 -6.62 -3.08
C ASP A 388 8.51 -6.72 -2.53
N MET A 389 9.07 -7.93 -2.37
CA MET A 389 10.49 -8.12 -2.07
C MET A 389 11.38 -7.45 -3.12
N PHE A 390 11.03 -7.56 -4.41
CA PHE A 390 11.75 -6.89 -5.48
C PHE A 390 11.59 -5.36 -5.41
N SER A 391 10.38 -4.87 -5.28
CA SER A 391 10.06 -3.44 -5.41
C SER A 391 10.44 -2.62 -4.18
N LEU A 392 10.36 -3.19 -2.97
CA LEU A 392 10.65 -2.51 -1.71
C LEU A 392 12.05 -2.81 -1.17
N GLY A 393 12.77 -3.79 -1.78
CA GLY A 393 14.17 -4.06 -1.47
C GLY A 393 14.40 -4.79 -0.16
N PHE A 394 13.49 -5.68 0.25
CA PHE A 394 13.70 -6.63 1.33
C PHE A 394 13.76 -8.07 0.79
N ASP A 395 14.17 -9.02 1.58
CA ASP A 395 14.28 -10.43 1.22
C ASP A 395 13.47 -11.33 2.16
N GLU A 396 13.50 -12.64 1.91
CA GLU A 396 12.78 -13.63 2.71
C GLU A 396 13.19 -13.64 4.20
N SER A 397 14.36 -13.11 4.55
CA SER A 397 14.79 -13.04 5.95
C SER A 397 13.89 -12.14 6.79
N PHE A 398 13.33 -11.10 6.18
CA PHE A 398 12.34 -10.23 6.82
C PHE A 398 11.11 -11.03 7.27
N ILE A 399 10.59 -11.89 6.40
CA ILE A 399 9.43 -12.76 6.65
C ILE A 399 9.82 -13.91 7.60
N ASN A 400 10.90 -14.61 7.29
CA ASN A 400 11.33 -15.82 8.00
C ASN A 400 11.74 -15.53 9.45
N ASN A 401 12.23 -14.33 9.75
CA ASN A 401 12.60 -13.89 11.10
C ASN A 401 11.52 -13.06 11.80
N PHE A 402 10.36 -12.87 11.18
CA PHE A 402 9.30 -11.97 11.70
C PHE A 402 8.95 -12.32 13.15
N GLN A 403 8.57 -13.56 13.40
CA GLN A 403 8.18 -14.02 14.75
C GLN A 403 9.32 -13.86 15.77
N LYS A 404 10.54 -14.24 15.40
CA LYS A 404 11.73 -14.05 16.26
C LYS A 404 11.94 -12.58 16.60
N ASN A 405 11.76 -11.67 15.64
CA ASN A 405 11.91 -10.23 15.86
C ASN A 405 10.80 -9.67 16.76
N VAL A 406 9.56 -10.16 16.61
CA VAL A 406 8.45 -9.81 17.51
C VAL A 406 8.74 -10.31 18.92
N ASP A 407 9.16 -11.58 19.09
CA ASP A 407 9.42 -12.19 20.40
C ASP A 407 10.61 -11.52 21.11
N GLY A 408 11.62 -11.11 20.37
CA GLY A 408 12.80 -10.41 20.90
C GLY A 408 12.56 -8.97 21.36
N LEU A 409 11.40 -8.38 21.07
CA LEU A 409 11.11 -7.01 21.48
C LEU A 409 10.88 -6.93 23.01
N THR A 410 11.64 -6.05 23.68
CA THR A 410 11.52 -5.79 25.13
C THR A 410 10.86 -4.44 25.40
N VAL A 411 10.34 -4.25 26.63
CA VAL A 411 9.82 -2.93 27.07
C VAL A 411 10.86 -1.83 26.91
N ALA A 412 12.12 -2.11 27.26
CA ALA A 412 13.21 -1.14 27.10
C ALA A 412 13.43 -0.76 25.64
N LYS A 413 13.35 -1.73 24.70
CA LYS A 413 13.47 -1.43 23.26
C LYS A 413 12.25 -0.68 22.76
N THR A 414 11.02 -0.95 23.26
CA THR A 414 9.84 -0.16 22.85
C THR A 414 9.98 1.32 23.20
N ARG A 415 10.62 1.66 24.31
CA ARG A 415 10.90 3.07 24.68
C ARG A 415 11.78 3.75 23.63
N GLN A 416 12.86 3.09 23.20
CA GLN A 416 13.72 3.60 22.13
C GLN A 416 12.95 3.80 20.81
N ILE A 417 12.10 2.83 20.46
CA ILE A 417 11.25 2.88 19.25
C ILE A 417 10.27 4.07 19.31
N ILE A 418 9.63 4.27 20.46
CA ILE A 418 8.69 5.39 20.66
C ILE A 418 9.42 6.70 20.48
N ASP A 419 10.55 6.90 21.16
CA ASP A 419 11.30 8.16 21.13
C ASP A 419 11.87 8.47 19.73
N GLN A 420 12.22 7.45 18.96
CA GLN A 420 12.86 7.61 17.65
C GLN A 420 11.86 7.80 16.52
N TYR A 421 10.70 7.10 16.53
CA TYR A 421 9.84 6.98 15.36
C TYR A 421 8.43 7.55 15.54
N PHE A 422 7.97 7.79 16.77
CA PHE A 422 6.66 8.41 17.00
C PHE A 422 6.84 9.90 17.27
N PRO A 423 6.40 10.78 16.36
CA PRO A 423 6.72 12.20 16.45
C PRO A 423 5.98 12.86 17.62
N LYS A 424 6.72 13.66 18.42
CA LYS A 424 6.18 14.54 19.48
C LYS A 424 5.94 15.95 18.99
N ASN A 425 6.83 16.43 18.11
CA ASN A 425 6.91 17.80 17.65
C ASN A 425 6.80 17.84 16.14
N ASN A 426 6.66 19.04 15.58
CA ASN A 426 6.62 19.27 14.15
C ASN A 426 5.50 18.49 13.46
N LEU A 427 4.39 18.29 14.20
CA LEU A 427 3.24 17.56 13.70
C LEU A 427 2.55 18.33 12.57
N GLN A 428 2.17 17.59 11.56
CA GLN A 428 1.43 18.07 10.41
C GLN A 428 -0.03 17.68 10.55
N PHE A 429 -0.89 18.67 10.68
CA PHE A 429 -2.34 18.49 10.83
C PHE A 429 -3.00 18.74 9.49
N VAL A 430 -3.77 17.80 9.01
CA VAL A 430 -4.63 17.99 7.84
C VAL A 430 -6.06 17.72 8.24
N LEU A 431 -6.92 18.70 8.07
CA LEU A 431 -8.32 18.65 8.44
C LEU A 431 -9.18 18.94 7.20
N VAL A 432 -10.20 18.13 6.98
CA VAL A 432 -11.25 18.39 5.99
C VAL A 432 -12.56 18.55 6.73
N GLY A 433 -13.16 19.73 6.67
CA GLY A 433 -14.39 20.05 7.41
C GLY A 433 -14.90 21.46 7.14
N LYS A 434 -15.89 21.92 7.90
CA LYS A 434 -16.48 23.26 7.77
C LYS A 434 -15.54 24.32 8.39
N ALA A 435 -14.73 24.98 7.55
CA ALA A 435 -13.69 25.90 7.99
C ALA A 435 -14.23 27.06 8.83
N GLU A 436 -15.35 27.62 8.48
CA GLU A 436 -16.01 28.71 9.24
C GLU A 436 -16.16 28.37 10.74
N THR A 437 -16.45 27.12 11.06
CA THR A 437 -16.70 26.67 12.44
C THR A 437 -15.44 26.37 13.24
N ILE A 438 -14.37 25.90 12.55
CA ILE A 438 -13.20 25.35 13.23
C ILE A 438 -11.92 26.17 13.05
N ARG A 439 -11.86 27.09 12.07
CA ARG A 439 -10.66 27.89 11.70
C ARG A 439 -9.93 28.49 12.91
N ASP A 440 -10.65 29.24 13.73
CA ASP A 440 -10.01 29.94 14.86
C ASP A 440 -9.59 28.97 15.98
N LYS A 441 -10.34 27.90 16.15
CA LYS A 441 -10.07 26.88 17.17
C LYS A 441 -8.83 26.05 16.88
N VAL A 442 -8.51 25.83 15.59
CA VAL A 442 -7.36 24.99 15.18
C VAL A 442 -6.03 25.77 15.11
N LYS A 443 -6.06 27.09 15.19
CA LYS A 443 -4.86 27.95 15.25
C LYS A 443 -3.92 27.58 16.41
N LYS A 444 -4.47 27.04 17.51
CA LYS A 444 -3.68 26.59 18.66
C LYS A 444 -2.73 25.41 18.34
N TYR A 445 -2.99 24.68 17.27
CA TYR A 445 -2.14 23.52 16.88
C TYR A 445 -0.98 23.88 15.97
N GLY A 446 -1.01 25.04 15.31
CA GLY A 446 0.06 25.45 14.41
C GLY A 446 -0.33 26.55 13.43
N THR A 447 0.58 26.89 12.53
CA THR A 447 0.30 27.85 11.44
C THR A 447 -0.72 27.26 10.48
N VAL A 448 -1.84 27.95 10.28
CA VAL A 448 -2.95 27.48 9.42
C VAL A 448 -2.78 27.98 7.99
N THR A 449 -2.85 27.04 7.06
CA THR A 449 -3.07 27.28 5.62
C THR A 449 -4.44 26.74 5.26
N GLU A 450 -5.23 27.49 4.51
CA GLU A 450 -6.58 27.09 4.10
C GLU A 450 -6.67 26.84 2.61
N LYS A 451 -7.46 25.83 2.23
CA LYS A 451 -7.80 25.50 0.85
C LYS A 451 -9.26 25.16 0.73
N GLU A 452 -9.86 25.40 -0.44
CA GLU A 452 -11.19 24.91 -0.79
C GLU A 452 -11.09 23.48 -1.34
N ILE A 453 -11.99 22.58 -0.86
CA ILE A 453 -12.04 21.21 -1.38
C ILE A 453 -12.37 21.17 -2.88
N LYS A 454 -13.14 22.17 -3.36
CA LYS A 454 -13.54 22.31 -4.78
C LYS A 454 -12.39 22.80 -5.67
N ALA A 455 -11.31 23.39 -5.09
CA ALA A 455 -10.16 23.82 -5.88
C ALA A 455 -9.53 22.63 -6.62
N ASP A 456 -8.91 22.89 -7.77
CA ASP A 456 -8.18 21.85 -8.51
C ASP A 456 -6.99 21.31 -7.69
N GLY A 457 -6.80 20.00 -7.72
CA GLY A 457 -5.72 19.34 -6.98
C GLY A 457 -6.00 19.13 -5.49
N PHE A 458 -4.90 18.92 -4.77
CA PHE A 458 -4.87 18.59 -3.34
C PHE A 458 -3.88 19.46 -2.59
#